data_d216b03976519e7f768ce9ab7192125c
#
_entry.id   d216b03976519e7f768ce9ab7192125c
#
_cell.length_a   1.000
_cell.length_b   1.000
_cell.length_c   1.000
_cell.angle_alpha   90.00
_cell.angle_beta   90.00
_cell.angle_gamma   90.00
#
_symmetry.space_group_name_H-M   'P 1'
#
loop_
_entity.id
_entity.type
_entity.pdbx_description
1 polymer ?
#
loop_
_entity_poly.entity_id
_entity_poly.type
_entity_poly.pdbx_seq_one_letter_code
_entity_poly.pdbx_strand_id
1 'polypeptide(L)'
;MTTRQSQASRRTTKDWPPASVLNPGQRVKWSREVVFDFHEVCVKWIARFCDFVNTLYGYNIKPDQLGFYNMQFDPSIPLTPEQFDQAFASFARLSVGGYGDLEAHEGIKEAIEQIQKAGIRVLIWTWTPGAAEIKFDGTGAYQTGIAQRVTKDLIRKLGLPVDVDRDVRFMQPGRKKWEMAEEHIPLIVEDNPETAVAVASAAHAAILVPEHYNDSLEFRNVLRLSDRRELAPTVIDFFKKLDEAGVLL
;
A
#
# COMPACT_ATOMS: atom_id res chain seq x y z
N MET A 1 15.69 -37.19 4.23
CA MET A 1 15.47 -35.76 3.93
C MET A 1 14.23 -35.34 4.69
N THR A 2 14.44 -34.70 5.84
CA THR A 2 13.38 -34.33 6.79
C THR A 2 12.97 -32.92 6.47
N THR A 3 11.78 -32.76 5.91
CA THR A 3 11.12 -31.45 5.67
C THR A 3 10.88 -30.77 7.02
N ARG A 4 11.69 -29.77 7.36
CA ARG A 4 11.37 -28.82 8.41
C ARG A 4 10.23 -27.93 7.90
N GLN A 5 9.01 -28.27 8.25
CA GLN A 5 7.92 -27.29 8.25
C GLN A 5 8.28 -26.22 9.29
N SER A 6 8.62 -25.03 8.84
CA SER A 6 8.71 -23.87 9.68
C SER A 6 7.32 -23.58 10.22
N GLN A 7 7.09 -23.87 11.47
CA GLN A 7 5.98 -23.30 12.23
C GLN A 7 6.29 -21.79 12.36
N ALA A 8 5.87 -21.01 11.37
CA ALA A 8 5.78 -19.56 11.54
C ALA A 8 4.87 -19.32 12.76
N SER A 9 5.46 -18.80 13.82
CA SER A 9 4.75 -18.37 15.00
C SER A 9 3.69 -17.37 14.57
N ARG A 10 2.42 -17.80 14.49
CA ARG A 10 1.28 -16.89 14.34
C ARG A 10 1.31 -15.97 15.54
N ARG A 11 1.83 -14.75 15.39
CA ARG A 11 1.60 -13.70 16.39
C ARG A 11 0.10 -13.59 16.53
N THR A 12 -0.39 -14.04 17.65
CA THR A 12 -1.80 -13.93 17.99
C THR A 12 -2.14 -12.44 18.06
N THR A 13 -3.28 -12.05 17.53
CA THR A 13 -3.88 -10.70 17.63
C THR A 13 -4.02 -10.19 19.06
N LYS A 14 -3.58 -10.95 20.05
CA LYS A 14 -3.75 -10.72 21.49
C LYS A 14 -3.06 -9.44 21.99
N ASP A 15 -1.96 -9.05 21.36
CA ASP A 15 -1.19 -7.85 21.72
C ASP A 15 -1.31 -6.73 20.67
N TRP A 16 -2.33 -6.79 19.83
CA TRP A 16 -2.64 -5.79 18.82
C TRP A 16 -3.89 -4.99 19.21
N PRO A 17 -3.96 -3.66 19.17
CA PRO A 17 -2.90 -2.71 18.77
C PRO A 17 -1.69 -2.66 19.72
N PRO A 18 -0.53 -2.19 19.23
CA PRO A 18 0.68 -2.09 20.05
C PRO A 18 0.53 -1.05 21.17
N ALA A 19 1.22 -1.30 22.28
CA ALA A 19 1.16 -0.43 23.47
C ALA A 19 1.53 1.04 23.18
N SER A 20 2.41 1.29 22.19
CA SER A 20 2.78 2.65 21.76
C SER A 20 1.63 3.43 21.16
N VAL A 21 0.68 2.74 20.55
CA VAL A 21 -0.53 3.34 19.95
C VAL A 21 -1.65 3.46 20.97
N LEU A 22 -1.77 2.49 21.90
CA LEU A 22 -2.75 2.54 22.99
C LEU A 22 -2.40 3.56 24.07
N ASN A 23 -1.12 3.93 24.20
CA ASN A 23 -0.63 4.89 25.17
C ASN A 23 0.30 5.91 24.48
N PRO A 24 -0.20 6.78 23.62
CA PRO A 24 0.62 7.70 22.80
C PRO A 24 1.24 8.86 23.63
N GLY A 25 1.04 8.86 24.95
CA GLY A 25 1.39 9.96 25.84
C GLY A 25 0.18 10.86 26.11
N GLN A 26 0.26 11.67 27.19
CA GLN A 26 -0.89 12.40 27.74
C GLN A 26 -1.51 13.46 26.81
N ARG A 27 -0.93 13.77 25.65
CA ARG A 27 -1.35 14.89 24.79
C ARG A 27 -1.71 14.49 23.35
N VAL A 28 -1.52 13.25 22.97
CA VAL A 28 -1.80 12.80 21.60
C VAL A 28 -3.13 12.07 21.58
N LYS A 29 -4.03 12.56 20.75
CA LYS A 29 -5.27 11.87 20.37
C LYS A 29 -5.16 11.49 18.90
N TRP A 30 -5.54 10.27 18.57
CA TRP A 30 -5.53 9.77 17.21
C TRP A 30 -6.79 10.17 16.45
N SER A 31 -6.65 10.47 15.17
CA SER A 31 -7.78 10.65 14.27
C SER A 31 -8.49 9.30 14.02
N ARG A 32 -9.77 9.33 13.62
CA ARG A 32 -10.50 8.13 13.15
C ARG A 32 -10.27 7.89 11.66
N GLU A 33 -9.01 7.89 11.28
CA GLU A 33 -8.58 7.74 9.89
C GLU A 33 -7.58 6.60 9.76
N VAL A 34 -7.68 5.87 8.66
CA VAL A 34 -6.72 4.84 8.25
C VAL A 34 -6.21 5.16 6.85
N VAL A 35 -4.90 5.05 6.66
CA VAL A 35 -4.27 5.18 5.35
C VAL A 35 -4.19 3.82 4.68
N PHE A 36 -4.59 3.75 3.42
CA PHE A 36 -4.36 2.60 2.54
C PHE A 36 -3.35 3.00 1.47
N ASP A 37 -2.34 2.17 1.24
CA ASP A 37 -1.63 2.26 -0.03
C ASP A 37 -2.57 1.86 -1.18
N PHE A 38 -2.22 2.25 -2.39
CA PHE A 38 -3.07 1.95 -3.54
C PHE A 38 -2.61 0.68 -4.27
N HIS A 39 -1.29 0.62 -4.55
CA HIS A 39 -0.71 -0.52 -5.24
C HIS A 39 -0.68 -1.74 -4.31
N GLU A 40 -0.93 -2.90 -4.85
CA GLU A 40 -1.01 -4.19 -4.14
C GLU A 40 -1.92 -4.21 -2.89
N VAL A 41 -2.34 -3.07 -2.36
CA VAL A 41 -3.37 -3.01 -1.31
C VAL A 41 -4.77 -2.95 -1.92
N CYS A 42 -5.01 -1.98 -2.80
CA CYS A 42 -6.30 -1.77 -3.46
C CYS A 42 -6.37 -2.42 -4.84
N VAL A 43 -5.28 -2.41 -5.59
CA VAL A 43 -5.22 -2.88 -6.98
C VAL A 43 -4.02 -3.79 -7.25
N LYS A 44 -4.17 -4.72 -8.19
CA LYS A 44 -3.16 -5.68 -8.63
C LYS A 44 -2.17 -5.03 -9.60
N TRP A 45 -1.24 -4.25 -9.07
CA TRP A 45 -0.30 -3.49 -9.89
C TRP A 45 0.79 -4.38 -10.49
N ILE A 46 1.41 -5.24 -9.67
CA ILE A 46 2.55 -6.09 -10.08
C ILE A 46 2.16 -6.98 -11.25
N ALA A 47 1.03 -7.69 -11.16
CA ALA A 47 0.58 -8.58 -12.21
C ALA A 47 0.42 -7.85 -13.54
N ARG A 48 -0.22 -6.69 -13.52
CA ARG A 48 -0.46 -5.90 -14.72
C ARG A 48 0.80 -5.28 -15.30
N PHE A 49 1.72 -4.84 -14.44
CA PHE A 49 3.02 -4.32 -14.89
C PHE A 49 3.88 -5.43 -15.52
N CYS A 50 3.90 -6.64 -14.96
CA CYS A 50 4.56 -7.79 -15.57
C CYS A 50 4.00 -8.07 -16.97
N ASP A 51 2.68 -8.09 -17.14
CA ASP A 51 2.04 -8.29 -18.46
C ASP A 51 2.44 -7.20 -19.45
N PHE A 52 2.50 -5.95 -19.00
CA PHE A 52 2.93 -4.83 -19.83
C PHE A 52 4.38 -4.98 -20.27
N VAL A 53 5.29 -5.29 -19.36
CA VAL A 53 6.73 -5.52 -19.66
C VAL A 53 6.91 -6.72 -20.56
N ASN A 54 6.20 -7.82 -20.31
CA ASN A 54 6.23 -9.01 -21.17
C ASN A 54 5.81 -8.68 -22.60
N THR A 55 4.76 -7.87 -22.74
CA THR A 55 4.28 -7.43 -24.07
C THR A 55 5.31 -6.52 -24.76
N LEU A 56 5.90 -5.59 -24.01
CA LEU A 56 6.81 -4.59 -24.56
C LEU A 56 8.16 -5.16 -25.01
N TYR A 57 8.70 -6.11 -24.23
CA TYR A 57 10.05 -6.63 -24.42
C TYR A 57 10.10 -8.12 -24.83
N GLY A 58 8.97 -8.81 -24.91
CA GLY A 58 8.92 -10.23 -25.28
C GLY A 58 9.40 -11.16 -24.16
N TYR A 59 9.34 -10.72 -22.89
CA TYR A 59 9.69 -11.54 -21.74
C TYR A 59 8.54 -12.42 -21.26
N ASN A 60 8.77 -13.24 -20.24
CA ASN A 60 7.79 -14.09 -19.58
C ASN A 60 7.98 -14.02 -18.06
N ILE A 61 7.93 -12.81 -17.51
CA ILE A 61 8.02 -12.55 -16.09
C ILE A 61 6.69 -12.90 -15.44
N LYS A 62 6.72 -13.67 -14.35
CA LYS A 62 5.51 -14.03 -13.60
C LYS A 62 5.54 -13.33 -12.24
N PRO A 63 4.40 -12.79 -11.79
CA PRO A 63 4.31 -12.06 -10.51
C PRO A 63 4.76 -12.88 -9.30
N ASP A 64 4.49 -14.18 -9.28
CA ASP A 64 4.85 -15.11 -8.20
C ASP A 64 6.34 -15.46 -8.14
N GLN A 65 7.13 -15.06 -9.12
CA GLN A 65 8.58 -15.24 -9.15
C GLN A 65 9.35 -14.08 -8.53
N LEU A 66 8.67 -12.96 -8.24
CA LEU A 66 9.30 -11.77 -7.69
C LEU A 66 9.63 -11.98 -6.21
N GLY A 67 10.90 -11.91 -5.87
CA GLY A 67 11.40 -12.05 -4.50
C GLY A 67 11.54 -10.72 -3.75
N PHE A 68 11.45 -9.60 -4.46
CA PHE A 68 11.65 -8.28 -3.92
C PHE A 68 10.47 -7.35 -4.23
N TYR A 69 10.08 -6.57 -3.25
CA TYR A 69 9.13 -5.47 -3.44
C TYR A 69 9.59 -4.49 -4.53
N ASN A 70 10.86 -4.11 -4.48
CA ASN A 70 11.42 -3.23 -5.50
C ASN A 70 11.85 -4.04 -6.72
N MET A 71 10.93 -4.18 -7.67
CA MET A 71 11.10 -4.96 -8.88
C MET A 71 12.33 -4.53 -9.71
N GLN A 72 12.79 -3.28 -9.62
CA GLN A 72 13.97 -2.80 -10.33
C GLN A 72 15.25 -3.54 -9.92
N PHE A 73 15.29 -4.05 -8.70
CA PHE A 73 16.43 -4.79 -8.16
C PHE A 73 16.19 -6.30 -8.10
N ASP A 74 15.05 -6.77 -8.60
CA ASP A 74 14.74 -8.19 -8.60
C ASP A 74 15.53 -8.91 -9.70
N PRO A 75 16.39 -9.90 -9.35
CA PRO A 75 17.22 -10.59 -10.34
C PRO A 75 16.41 -11.45 -11.33
N SER A 76 15.14 -11.72 -11.05
CA SER A 76 14.23 -12.41 -11.97
C SER A 76 13.72 -11.52 -13.09
N ILE A 77 13.90 -10.19 -12.98
CA ILE A 77 13.50 -9.23 -14.00
C ILE A 77 14.70 -8.89 -14.90
N PRO A 78 14.69 -9.31 -16.17
CA PRO A 78 15.81 -9.13 -17.09
C PRO A 78 15.81 -7.72 -17.74
N LEU A 79 15.47 -6.68 -16.98
CA LEU A 79 15.48 -5.29 -17.43
C LEU A 79 16.71 -4.56 -16.88
N THR A 80 17.33 -3.71 -17.72
CA THR A 80 18.24 -2.70 -17.16
C THR A 80 17.44 -1.65 -16.36
N PRO A 81 18.09 -0.93 -15.42
CA PRO A 81 17.42 0.17 -14.71
C PRO A 81 16.74 1.17 -15.65
N GLU A 82 17.37 1.52 -16.76
CA GLU A 82 16.84 2.46 -17.75
C GLU A 82 15.58 1.90 -18.46
N GLN A 83 15.61 0.60 -18.79
CA GLN A 83 14.45 -0.08 -19.39
C GLN A 83 13.29 -0.15 -18.40
N PHE A 84 13.58 -0.42 -17.12
CA PHE A 84 12.58 -0.43 -16.07
C PHE A 84 11.92 0.95 -15.92
N ASP A 85 12.71 2.02 -15.81
CA ASP A 85 12.22 3.38 -15.66
C ASP A 85 11.36 3.82 -16.87
N GLN A 86 11.79 3.47 -18.09
CA GLN A 86 11.04 3.74 -19.32
C GLN A 86 9.70 2.97 -19.36
N ALA A 87 9.73 1.68 -19.03
CA ALA A 87 8.53 0.85 -18.99
C ALA A 87 7.55 1.39 -17.93
N PHE A 88 8.05 1.68 -16.72
CA PHE A 88 7.24 2.18 -15.63
C PHE A 88 6.60 3.53 -15.95
N ALA A 89 7.38 4.48 -16.48
CA ALA A 89 6.88 5.78 -16.87
C ALA A 89 5.86 5.70 -18.02
N SER A 90 6.06 4.80 -18.97
CA SER A 90 5.10 4.54 -20.04
C SER A 90 3.81 3.94 -19.51
N PHE A 91 3.92 2.88 -18.70
CA PHE A 91 2.80 2.19 -18.06
C PHE A 91 1.90 3.15 -17.26
N ALA A 92 2.52 4.00 -16.42
CA ALA A 92 1.79 4.91 -15.54
C ALA A 92 0.93 5.97 -16.26
N ARG A 93 1.18 6.20 -17.55
CA ARG A 93 0.44 7.19 -18.36
C ARG A 93 -0.68 6.60 -19.20
N LEU A 94 -0.73 5.29 -19.32
CA LEU A 94 -1.70 4.62 -20.17
C LEU A 94 -3.01 4.41 -19.42
N SER A 95 -4.08 5.05 -19.92
CA SER A 95 -5.45 4.81 -19.45
C SER A 95 -5.98 3.46 -19.92
N VAL A 96 -5.45 2.93 -21.04
CA VAL A 96 -5.80 1.62 -21.60
C VAL A 96 -4.51 0.85 -21.85
N GLY A 97 -4.49 -0.43 -21.53
CA GLY A 97 -3.33 -1.29 -21.70
C GLY A 97 -2.22 -1.09 -20.64
N GLY A 98 -2.42 -0.19 -19.69
CA GLY A 98 -1.48 0.12 -18.63
C GLY A 98 -2.16 0.36 -17.28
N TYR A 99 -1.77 1.43 -16.62
CA TYR A 99 -2.20 1.77 -15.27
C TYR A 99 -3.73 1.96 -15.10
N GLY A 100 -4.39 2.50 -16.12
CA GLY A 100 -5.86 2.69 -16.10
C GLY A 100 -6.68 1.41 -16.24
N ASP A 101 -6.02 0.27 -16.47
CA ASP A 101 -6.65 -1.06 -16.57
C ASP A 101 -6.29 -1.99 -15.39
N LEU A 102 -5.78 -1.44 -14.29
CA LEU A 102 -5.57 -2.22 -13.09
C LEU A 102 -6.90 -2.76 -12.55
N GLU A 103 -6.86 -4.00 -12.09
CA GLU A 103 -7.99 -4.63 -11.40
C GLU A 103 -7.90 -4.37 -9.89
N ALA A 104 -9.05 -4.20 -9.26
CA ALA A 104 -9.12 -4.18 -7.81
C ALA A 104 -8.85 -5.59 -7.24
N HIS A 105 -8.25 -5.64 -6.04
CA HIS A 105 -8.25 -6.87 -5.27
C HIS A 105 -9.68 -7.24 -4.85
N GLU A 106 -9.96 -8.56 -4.89
CA GLU A 106 -11.27 -9.08 -4.47
C GLU A 106 -11.59 -8.66 -3.03
N GLY A 107 -12.80 -8.16 -2.82
CA GLY A 107 -13.29 -7.76 -1.51
C GLY A 107 -12.79 -6.41 -0.98
N ILE A 108 -11.89 -5.70 -1.70
CA ILE A 108 -11.34 -4.43 -1.20
C ILE A 108 -12.40 -3.32 -1.09
N LYS A 109 -13.32 -3.25 -2.05
CA LYS A 109 -14.43 -2.29 -2.02
C LYS A 109 -15.31 -2.52 -0.81
N GLU A 110 -15.73 -3.75 -0.60
CA GLU A 110 -16.55 -4.18 0.54
C GLU A 110 -15.84 -3.93 1.87
N ALA A 111 -14.52 -4.15 1.91
CA ALA A 111 -13.71 -3.86 3.09
C ALA A 111 -13.71 -2.36 3.44
N ILE A 112 -13.49 -1.49 2.44
CA ILE A 112 -13.55 -0.04 2.63
C ILE A 112 -14.95 0.39 3.11
N GLU A 113 -16.02 -0.12 2.48
CA GLU A 113 -17.39 0.19 2.88
C GLU A 113 -17.69 -0.23 4.33
N GLN A 114 -17.22 -1.40 4.77
CA GLN A 114 -17.38 -1.87 6.14
C GLN A 114 -16.67 -0.98 7.15
N ILE A 115 -15.42 -0.59 6.84
CA ILE A 115 -14.61 0.30 7.65
C ILE A 115 -15.29 1.68 7.79
N GLN A 116 -15.78 2.23 6.69
CA GLN A 116 -16.50 3.52 6.70
C GLN A 116 -17.82 3.46 7.47
N LYS A 117 -18.58 2.34 7.36
CA LYS A 117 -19.79 2.11 8.16
C LYS A 117 -19.50 2.04 9.66
N ALA A 118 -18.29 1.66 10.05
CA ALA A 118 -17.83 1.73 11.44
C ALA A 118 -17.37 3.14 11.88
N GLY A 119 -17.55 4.17 11.05
CA GLY A 119 -17.20 5.56 11.36
C GLY A 119 -15.70 5.88 11.21
N ILE A 120 -14.98 5.04 10.47
CA ILE A 120 -13.54 5.22 10.23
C ILE A 120 -13.36 5.74 8.79
N ARG A 121 -12.69 6.87 8.63
CA ARG A 121 -12.40 7.43 7.30
C ARG A 121 -11.22 6.71 6.68
N VAL A 122 -11.36 6.28 5.41
CA VAL A 122 -10.30 5.66 4.64
C VAL A 122 -9.66 6.70 3.72
N LEU A 123 -8.35 6.86 3.84
CA LEU A 123 -7.52 7.68 2.98
C LEU A 123 -6.70 6.79 2.06
N ILE A 124 -6.55 7.15 0.79
CA ILE A 124 -5.65 6.45 -0.13
C ILE A 124 -4.42 7.33 -0.36
N TRP A 125 -3.25 6.86 0.12
CA TRP A 125 -1.98 7.54 -0.06
C TRP A 125 -1.07 6.72 -0.95
N THR A 126 -0.86 7.20 -2.15
CA THR A 126 -0.15 6.46 -3.18
C THR A 126 1.00 7.25 -3.78
N TRP A 127 1.95 6.55 -4.35
CA TRP A 127 2.98 7.14 -5.18
C TRP A 127 2.74 6.78 -6.65
N THR A 128 2.87 7.78 -7.53
CA THR A 128 2.87 7.55 -8.98
C THR A 128 4.02 8.31 -9.61
N PRO A 129 4.55 7.84 -10.76
CA PRO A 129 5.56 8.57 -11.52
C PRO A 129 5.02 9.91 -12.02
N GLY A 130 5.08 10.92 -11.35
CA GLY A 130 4.53 12.25 -11.65
C GLY A 130 4.44 13.07 -10.38
N ALA A 131 4.47 12.38 -9.23
CA ALA A 131 4.79 12.96 -7.94
C ALA A 131 6.30 13.12 -7.74
N ALA A 132 7.13 12.34 -8.46
CA ALA A 132 8.56 12.55 -8.59
C ALA A 132 8.87 13.05 -10.01
N GLU A 133 9.77 13.99 -10.09
CA GLU A 133 10.23 14.62 -11.32
C GLU A 133 10.87 13.59 -12.30
N ILE A 134 10.06 12.87 -13.06
CA ILE A 134 10.57 12.04 -14.15
C ILE A 134 10.82 12.95 -15.34
N LYS A 135 12.09 13.23 -15.58
CA LYS A 135 12.53 13.89 -16.81
C LYS A 135 12.26 12.97 -17.98
N PHE A 136 11.35 13.35 -18.84
CA PHE A 136 11.06 12.64 -20.08
C PHE A 136 11.63 13.44 -21.26
N ASP A 137 12.17 12.76 -22.26
CA ASP A 137 12.56 13.26 -23.58
C ASP A 137 13.80 14.16 -23.69
N GLY A 138 14.55 14.35 -22.64
CA GLY A 138 15.73 15.23 -22.68
C GLY A 138 15.44 16.74 -22.78
N THR A 139 14.17 17.14 -22.87
CA THR A 139 13.77 18.55 -22.96
C THR A 139 13.54 19.21 -21.60
N GLY A 140 13.52 18.42 -20.52
CA GLY A 140 13.21 18.91 -19.17
C GLY A 140 11.72 19.21 -18.95
N ALA A 141 10.86 18.93 -19.92
CA ALA A 141 9.42 19.10 -19.79
C ALA A 141 8.81 17.97 -18.93
N TYR A 142 8.24 18.34 -17.79
CA TYR A 142 7.56 17.41 -16.90
C TYR A 142 6.10 17.27 -17.32
N GLN A 143 5.67 16.07 -17.67
CA GLN A 143 4.25 15.78 -17.81
C GLN A 143 3.68 15.38 -16.44
N THR A 144 3.83 16.29 -15.46
CA THR A 144 3.23 16.14 -14.14
C THR A 144 1.71 16.08 -14.24
N GLY A 145 1.11 15.18 -13.48
CA GLY A 145 -0.34 15.09 -13.36
C GLY A 145 -1.04 14.10 -14.29
N ILE A 146 -0.42 13.58 -15.37
CA ILE A 146 -1.08 12.56 -16.20
C ILE A 146 -1.29 11.27 -15.41
N ALA A 147 -0.23 10.73 -14.80
CA ALA A 147 -0.32 9.51 -14.00
C ALA A 147 -1.27 9.68 -12.80
N GLN A 148 -1.25 10.85 -12.15
CA GLN A 148 -2.18 11.16 -11.07
C GLN A 148 -3.63 11.19 -11.55
N ARG A 149 -3.88 11.78 -12.73
CA ARG A 149 -5.21 11.80 -13.33
C ARG A 149 -5.68 10.39 -13.69
N VAL A 150 -4.82 9.60 -14.34
CA VAL A 150 -5.12 8.19 -14.66
C VAL A 150 -5.45 7.40 -13.39
N THR A 151 -4.70 7.61 -12.30
CA THR A 151 -4.98 6.98 -10.99
C THR A 151 -6.35 7.41 -10.44
N LYS A 152 -6.65 8.70 -10.44
CA LYS A 152 -7.94 9.21 -9.98
C LYS A 152 -9.10 8.65 -10.79
N ASP A 153 -8.95 8.60 -12.11
CA ASP A 153 -9.97 8.07 -13.01
C ASP A 153 -10.13 6.55 -12.81
N LEU A 154 -9.05 5.83 -12.55
CA LEU A 154 -9.11 4.42 -12.20
C LEU A 154 -9.88 4.19 -10.88
N ILE A 155 -9.59 4.96 -9.82
CA ILE A 155 -10.30 4.85 -8.54
C ILE A 155 -11.81 5.05 -8.74
N ARG A 156 -12.20 6.05 -9.57
CA ARG A 156 -13.61 6.29 -9.93
C ARG A 156 -14.19 5.13 -10.74
N LYS A 157 -13.45 4.62 -11.74
CA LYS A 157 -13.86 3.47 -12.58
C LYS A 157 -14.09 2.20 -11.76
N LEU A 158 -13.22 1.94 -10.77
CA LEU A 158 -13.35 0.81 -9.86
C LEU A 158 -14.48 0.98 -8.83
N GLY A 159 -15.02 2.19 -8.70
CA GLY A 159 -16.07 2.52 -7.74
C GLY A 159 -15.63 2.33 -6.30
N LEU A 160 -14.35 2.59 -5.98
CA LEU A 160 -13.89 2.58 -4.60
C LEU A 160 -14.60 3.69 -3.83
N PRO A 161 -15.15 3.41 -2.63
CA PRO A 161 -16.02 4.34 -1.91
C PRO A 161 -15.20 5.40 -1.14
N VAL A 162 -14.39 6.16 -1.86
CA VAL A 162 -13.60 7.28 -1.32
C VAL A 162 -13.85 8.56 -2.14
N ASP A 163 -13.75 9.70 -1.49
CA ASP A 163 -13.77 10.99 -2.20
C ASP A 163 -12.38 11.21 -2.84
N VAL A 164 -12.33 11.04 -4.16
CA VAL A 164 -11.07 11.02 -4.92
C VAL A 164 -10.32 12.36 -4.82
N ASP A 165 -11.01 13.47 -4.63
CA ASP A 165 -10.38 14.79 -4.57
C ASP A 165 -9.94 15.18 -3.16
N ARG A 166 -10.58 14.62 -2.14
CA ARG A 166 -10.30 14.89 -0.73
C ARG A 166 -9.45 13.81 -0.06
N ASP A 167 -9.72 12.52 -0.35
CA ASP A 167 -9.18 11.40 0.39
C ASP A 167 -8.00 10.72 -0.31
N VAL A 168 -7.69 11.12 -1.57
CA VAL A 168 -6.56 10.57 -2.33
C VAL A 168 -5.40 11.56 -2.36
N ARG A 169 -4.23 11.11 -1.88
CA ARG A 169 -2.99 11.91 -1.91
C ARG A 169 -1.88 11.18 -2.64
N PHE A 170 -1.11 11.97 -3.38
CA PHE A 170 0.07 11.49 -4.10
C PHE A 170 1.33 11.94 -3.36
N MET A 171 2.10 11.00 -2.87
CA MET A 171 3.31 11.29 -2.10
C MET A 171 4.36 10.21 -2.24
N GLN A 172 5.61 10.57 -1.96
CA GLN A 172 6.70 9.60 -1.89
C GLN A 172 6.52 8.67 -0.68
N PRO A 173 6.82 7.36 -0.80
CA PRO A 173 6.68 6.41 0.30
C PRO A 173 7.35 6.86 1.60
N GLY A 174 8.56 7.41 1.53
CA GLY A 174 9.29 7.90 2.69
C GLY A 174 8.65 9.08 3.44
N ARG A 175 7.65 9.75 2.84
CA ARG A 175 6.91 10.85 3.46
C ARG A 175 5.73 10.36 4.31
N LYS A 176 5.17 9.19 4.04
CA LYS A 176 3.95 8.68 4.72
C LYS A 176 4.05 8.77 6.24
N LYS A 177 5.16 8.34 6.83
CA LYS A 177 5.35 8.37 8.29
C LYS A 177 5.29 9.76 8.91
N TRP A 178 5.77 10.77 8.19
CA TRP A 178 5.78 12.16 8.68
C TRP A 178 4.39 12.77 8.60
N GLU A 179 3.71 12.59 7.47
CA GLU A 179 2.33 13.07 7.27
C GLU A 179 1.37 12.41 8.27
N MET A 180 1.52 11.09 8.53
CA MET A 180 0.73 10.40 9.55
C MET A 180 0.95 11.00 10.95
N ALA A 181 2.18 11.35 11.29
CA ALA A 181 2.50 11.95 12.58
C ALA A 181 1.88 13.36 12.71
N GLU A 182 1.94 14.17 11.66
CA GLU A 182 1.36 15.52 11.64
C GLU A 182 -0.17 15.48 11.72
N GLU A 183 -0.81 14.50 11.10
CA GLU A 183 -2.27 14.36 11.08
C GLU A 183 -2.80 13.42 12.18
N HIS A 184 -1.93 12.93 13.06
CA HIS A 184 -2.30 12.00 14.14
C HIS A 184 -3.02 10.74 13.67
N ILE A 185 -2.64 10.19 12.51
CA ILE A 185 -3.23 8.98 11.95
C ILE A 185 -2.55 7.75 12.57
N PRO A 186 -3.29 6.85 13.24
CA PRO A 186 -2.68 5.76 14.00
C PRO A 186 -2.27 4.54 13.16
N LEU A 187 -2.85 4.36 11.98
CA LEU A 187 -2.79 3.10 11.24
C LEU A 187 -2.59 3.30 9.73
N ILE A 188 -1.70 2.49 9.15
CA ILE A 188 -1.57 2.32 7.70
C ILE A 188 -1.81 0.86 7.31
N VAL A 189 -2.38 0.65 6.12
CA VAL A 189 -2.46 -0.62 5.41
C VAL A 189 -1.53 -0.55 4.21
N GLU A 190 -0.59 -1.47 4.14
CA GLU A 190 0.56 -1.44 3.24
C GLU A 190 0.89 -2.86 2.74
N ASP A 191 1.55 -2.97 1.60
CA ASP A 191 2.17 -4.20 1.10
C ASP A 191 3.70 -4.14 1.22
N ASN A 192 4.26 -2.93 1.17
CA ASN A 192 5.70 -2.68 1.23
C ASN A 192 6.24 -2.82 2.66
N PRO A 193 7.12 -3.83 2.91
CA PRO A 193 7.67 -4.08 4.23
C PRO A 193 8.53 -2.92 4.76
N GLU A 194 9.24 -2.21 3.90
CA GLU A 194 10.09 -1.09 4.31
C GLU A 194 9.26 0.11 4.79
N THR A 195 8.18 0.43 4.08
CA THR A 195 7.24 1.48 4.48
C THR A 195 6.54 1.11 5.79
N ALA A 196 6.07 -0.14 5.92
CA ALA A 196 5.42 -0.63 7.15
C ALA A 196 6.35 -0.53 8.35
N VAL A 197 7.61 -0.94 8.22
CA VAL A 197 8.64 -0.84 9.27
C VAL A 197 8.95 0.62 9.60
N ALA A 198 9.07 1.49 8.59
CA ALA A 198 9.34 2.91 8.80
C ALA A 198 8.22 3.61 9.59
N VAL A 199 6.97 3.31 9.28
CA VAL A 199 5.79 3.82 9.99
C VAL A 199 5.72 3.26 11.42
N ALA A 200 5.90 1.95 11.57
CA ALA A 200 5.88 1.29 12.88
C ALA A 200 7.01 1.77 13.81
N SER A 201 8.17 2.12 13.24
CA SER A 201 9.30 2.71 13.98
C SER A 201 9.01 4.13 14.51
N ALA A 202 8.07 4.84 13.87
CA ALA A 202 7.60 6.16 14.29
C ALA A 202 6.42 6.09 15.29
N ALA A 203 6.24 4.96 15.97
CA ALA A 203 5.22 4.68 16.98
C ALA A 203 3.78 4.60 16.47
N HIS A 204 3.58 4.49 15.16
CA HIS A 204 2.29 4.14 14.54
C HIS A 204 2.13 2.61 14.43
N ALA A 205 1.00 2.19 13.90
CA ALA A 205 0.75 0.78 13.58
C ALA A 205 0.68 0.58 12.06
N ALA A 206 1.09 -0.58 11.59
CA ALA A 206 0.95 -0.97 10.20
C ALA A 206 0.33 -2.36 10.08
N ILE A 207 -0.61 -2.51 9.14
CA ILE A 207 -1.13 -3.79 8.68
C ILE A 207 -0.46 -4.08 7.33
N LEU A 208 0.21 -5.23 7.22
CA LEU A 208 0.70 -5.74 5.95
C LEU A 208 -0.31 -6.69 5.34
N VAL A 209 -0.75 -6.37 4.13
CA VAL A 209 -1.50 -7.33 3.33
C VAL A 209 -0.58 -8.45 2.85
N PRO A 210 -1.10 -9.70 2.70
CA PRO A 210 -0.26 -10.83 2.34
C PRO A 210 0.22 -10.73 0.89
N GLU A 211 1.53 -10.63 0.74
CA GLU A 211 2.26 -10.75 -0.52
C GLU A 211 3.49 -11.64 -0.32
N HIS A 212 3.91 -12.36 -1.36
CA HIS A 212 4.99 -13.33 -1.24
C HIS A 212 6.34 -12.71 -0.86
N TYR A 213 6.61 -11.47 -1.27
CA TYR A 213 7.85 -10.74 -0.92
C TYR A 213 7.87 -10.21 0.52
N ASN A 214 6.74 -10.26 1.25
CA ASN A 214 6.67 -9.83 2.65
C ASN A 214 6.39 -10.96 3.64
N ASP A 215 6.45 -12.21 3.20
CA ASP A 215 6.11 -13.41 3.98
C ASP A 215 6.94 -13.60 5.25
N SER A 216 8.20 -13.17 5.23
CA SER A 216 9.14 -13.36 6.33
C SER A 216 9.23 -12.17 7.28
N LEU A 217 8.49 -11.08 7.04
CA LEU A 217 8.59 -9.90 7.88
C LEU A 217 7.97 -10.13 9.26
N GLU A 218 8.80 -10.04 10.29
CA GLU A 218 8.39 -9.92 11.68
C GLU A 218 8.93 -8.61 12.24
N PHE A 219 8.05 -7.67 12.57
CA PHE A 219 8.44 -6.41 13.16
C PHE A 219 7.43 -5.96 14.21
N ARG A 220 7.93 -5.29 15.27
CA ARG A 220 7.06 -4.73 16.30
C ARG A 220 6.15 -3.66 15.69
N ASN A 221 4.87 -3.63 16.09
CA ASN A 221 3.84 -2.72 15.61
C ASN A 221 3.43 -2.94 14.15
N VAL A 222 3.88 -4.02 13.51
CA VAL A 222 3.41 -4.47 12.20
C VAL A 222 2.61 -5.76 12.40
N LEU A 223 1.38 -5.77 11.94
CA LEU A 223 0.53 -6.96 11.87
C LEU A 223 0.44 -7.42 10.42
N ARG A 224 0.94 -8.60 10.12
CA ARG A 224 0.74 -9.20 8.81
C ARG A 224 -0.53 -10.03 8.80
N LEU A 225 -1.41 -9.78 7.85
CA LEU A 225 -2.60 -10.60 7.63
C LEU A 225 -2.23 -11.94 6.99
N SER A 226 -2.98 -12.97 7.29
CA SER A 226 -2.89 -14.26 6.59
C SER A 226 -3.79 -14.31 5.35
N ASP A 227 -4.82 -13.48 5.33
CA ASP A 227 -5.80 -13.38 4.26
C ASP A 227 -6.32 -11.94 4.17
N ARG A 228 -6.49 -11.42 2.94
CA ARG A 228 -7.03 -10.07 2.71
C ARG A 228 -8.45 -9.89 3.24
N ARG A 229 -9.23 -10.97 3.37
CA ARG A 229 -10.57 -10.95 3.98
C ARG A 229 -10.57 -10.56 5.46
N GLU A 230 -9.42 -10.67 6.12
CA GLU A 230 -9.23 -10.23 7.51
C GLU A 230 -9.08 -8.70 7.63
N LEU A 231 -8.93 -7.96 6.53
CA LEU A 231 -8.60 -6.54 6.54
C LEU A 231 -9.63 -5.69 7.29
N ALA A 232 -10.89 -5.73 6.85
CA ALA A 232 -11.93 -4.91 7.47
C ALA A 232 -12.15 -5.23 8.95
N PRO A 233 -12.34 -6.50 9.36
CA PRO A 233 -12.50 -6.81 10.78
C PRO A 233 -11.28 -6.42 11.62
N THR A 234 -10.06 -6.54 11.09
CA THR A 234 -8.83 -6.15 11.80
C THR A 234 -8.74 -4.63 12.01
N VAL A 235 -9.04 -3.84 10.97
CA VAL A 235 -9.06 -2.38 11.08
C VAL A 235 -10.13 -1.92 12.06
N ILE A 236 -11.33 -2.48 11.99
CA ILE A 236 -12.44 -2.12 12.88
C ILE A 236 -12.10 -2.46 14.34
N ASP A 237 -11.56 -3.66 14.61
CA ASP A 237 -11.15 -4.07 15.96
C ASP A 237 -10.03 -3.16 16.52
N PHE A 238 -9.09 -2.75 15.66
CA PHE A 238 -8.04 -1.80 16.03
C PHE A 238 -8.64 -0.49 16.56
N PHE A 239 -9.54 0.15 15.80
CA PHE A 239 -10.14 1.41 16.20
C PHE A 239 -11.07 1.27 17.40
N LYS A 240 -11.78 0.15 17.55
CA LYS A 240 -12.56 -0.17 18.74
C LYS A 240 -11.69 -0.17 20.00
N LYS A 241 -10.52 -0.81 19.95
CA LYS A 241 -9.57 -0.83 21.07
C LYS A 241 -8.99 0.56 21.39
N LEU A 242 -8.77 1.41 20.38
CA LEU A 242 -8.36 2.81 20.61
C LEU A 242 -9.48 3.63 21.29
N ASP A 243 -10.73 3.37 20.92
CA ASP A 243 -11.90 4.02 21.53
C ASP A 243 -12.05 3.59 22.99
N GLU A 244 -11.95 2.29 23.27
CA GLU A 244 -11.95 1.72 24.62
C GLU A 244 -10.82 2.27 25.50
N ALA A 245 -9.65 2.52 24.90
CA ALA A 245 -8.51 3.17 25.59
C ALA A 245 -8.69 4.69 25.77
N GLY A 246 -9.72 5.30 25.17
CA GLY A 246 -9.99 6.74 25.26
C GLY A 246 -8.94 7.61 24.56
N VAL A 247 -8.27 7.09 23.51
CA VAL A 247 -7.17 7.79 22.80
C VAL A 247 -7.58 8.30 21.40
N LEU A 248 -8.85 8.20 21.02
CA LEU A 248 -9.38 8.81 19.80
C LEU A 248 -9.85 10.25 20.01
N LEU A 249 -9.78 11.07 18.91
CA LEU A 249 -10.38 12.40 18.81
C LEU A 249 -11.91 12.33 18.78
#